data_5cb37a9d3fddc8fe751a01b8ac5e05db
#
_entry.id   5cb37a9d3fddc8fe751a01b8ac5e05db
#
_cell.length_a   1.000
_cell.length_b   1.000
_cell.length_c   1.000
_cell.angle_alpha   90.00
_cell.angle_beta   90.00
_cell.angle_gamma   90.00
#
_symmetry.space_group_name_H-M   'P 1'
#
loop_
_entity.id
_entity.type
_entity.pdbx_description
1 polymer ?
#
loop_
_entity_poly.entity_id
_entity_poly.type
_entity_poly.pdbx_seq_one_letter_code
_entity_poly.pdbx_strand_id
1 'polypeptide(L)'
;MNEFILVAIKLLIGFFALTIIINITGKGNLAPSSASDQVQNYVLGGIIGGVIYNNDIKILDYVGILCIWCVLVLTLKWIKKHSVKAKQLIDGKALIIIDSGKINIENCEKVGLSAHDVSFKLRTHNIYSTKDVKRAVVEQDGELIISHKGEENPKFPLITDGQLQADILDVIGKDEKWLLGQLKKRGLESYGDVFLGEYVDGDLILTAYN
;
A
#
# COMPACT_ATOMS: atom_id res chain seq x y z
N MET A 1 -16.58 -22.49 35.13
CA MET A 1 -15.27 -21.87 35.07
C MET A 1 -15.45 -20.41 35.50
N ASN A 2 -14.55 -19.89 36.32
CA ASN A 2 -14.68 -18.49 36.76
C ASN A 2 -14.67 -17.58 35.55
N GLU A 3 -15.58 -16.61 35.49
CA GLU A 3 -15.71 -15.69 34.34
C GLU A 3 -14.41 -14.95 34.02
N PHE A 4 -13.66 -14.53 35.03
CA PHE A 4 -12.35 -13.89 34.86
C PHE A 4 -11.30 -14.83 34.24
N ILE A 5 -11.35 -16.13 34.52
CA ILE A 5 -10.46 -17.13 33.93
C ILE A 5 -10.80 -17.28 32.45
N LEU A 6 -12.08 -17.32 32.09
CA LEU A 6 -12.53 -17.39 30.70
C LEU A 6 -12.09 -16.16 29.92
N VAL A 7 -12.26 -14.97 30.47
CA VAL A 7 -11.80 -13.70 29.87
C VAL A 7 -10.28 -13.71 29.68
N ALA A 8 -9.52 -14.14 30.71
CA ALA A 8 -8.06 -14.22 30.61
C ALA A 8 -7.58 -15.16 29.48
N ILE A 9 -8.23 -16.35 29.37
CA ILE A 9 -7.92 -17.30 28.29
C ILE A 9 -8.22 -16.68 26.90
N LYS A 10 -9.38 -16.03 26.74
CA LYS A 10 -9.74 -15.38 25.48
C LYS A 10 -8.79 -14.23 25.13
N LEU A 11 -8.36 -13.43 26.10
CA LEU A 11 -7.34 -12.39 25.91
C LEU A 11 -6.01 -12.98 25.44
N LEU A 12 -5.54 -14.05 26.06
CA LEU A 12 -4.30 -14.72 25.65
C LEU A 12 -4.42 -15.26 24.22
N ILE A 13 -5.52 -15.95 23.90
CA ILE A 13 -5.75 -16.45 22.54
C ILE A 13 -5.78 -15.29 21.54
N GLY A 14 -6.50 -14.21 21.84
CA GLY A 14 -6.58 -13.03 20.98
C GLY A 14 -5.21 -12.39 20.75
N PHE A 15 -4.40 -12.24 21.79
CA PHE A 15 -3.05 -11.69 21.70
C PHE A 15 -2.14 -12.55 20.83
N PHE A 16 -2.12 -13.87 21.04
CA PHE A 16 -1.31 -14.76 20.20
C PHE A 16 -1.83 -14.82 18.76
N ALA A 17 -3.15 -14.86 18.57
CA ALA A 17 -3.74 -14.83 17.22
C ALA A 17 -3.36 -13.55 16.48
N LEU A 18 -3.46 -12.37 17.11
CA LEU A 18 -3.03 -11.09 16.53
C LEU A 18 -1.56 -11.14 16.13
N THR A 19 -0.70 -11.60 17.02
CA THR A 19 0.75 -11.69 16.77
C THR A 19 1.05 -12.63 15.61
N ILE A 20 0.40 -13.79 15.56
CA ILE A 20 0.56 -14.77 14.46
C ILE A 20 0.08 -14.20 13.15
N ILE A 21 -1.11 -13.57 13.13
CA ILE A 21 -1.67 -12.96 11.92
C ILE A 21 -0.74 -11.87 11.40
N ILE A 22 -0.24 -10.97 12.25
CA ILE A 22 0.71 -9.92 11.87
C ILE A 22 1.99 -10.53 11.28
N ASN A 23 2.54 -11.59 11.89
CA ASN A 23 3.76 -12.23 11.39
C ASN A 23 3.55 -12.93 10.05
N ILE A 24 2.41 -13.59 9.83
CA ILE A 24 2.08 -14.26 8.56
C ILE A 24 1.75 -13.25 7.46
N THR A 25 1.00 -12.21 7.80
CA THR A 25 0.60 -11.18 6.84
C THR A 25 1.71 -10.17 6.56
N GLY A 26 2.76 -10.17 7.37
CA GLY A 26 3.91 -9.29 7.25
C GLY A 26 3.76 -7.99 8.05
N LYS A 27 4.90 -7.32 8.23
CA LYS A 27 5.02 -6.13 9.09
C LYS A 27 4.25 -4.90 8.58
N GLY A 28 3.69 -4.94 7.38
CA GLY A 28 2.82 -3.89 6.83
C GLY A 28 1.59 -3.60 7.71
N ASN A 29 1.12 -4.58 8.50
CA ASN A 29 0.02 -4.35 9.44
C ASN A 29 0.41 -3.50 10.66
N LEU A 30 1.70 -3.33 10.95
CA LEU A 30 2.21 -2.44 12.00
C LEU A 30 2.24 -0.97 11.54
N ALA A 31 2.47 -0.77 10.23
CA ALA A 31 2.35 0.52 9.56
C ALA A 31 1.51 0.29 8.30
N PRO A 32 0.17 0.40 8.40
CA PRO A 32 -0.73 0.12 7.29
C PRO A 32 -0.44 1.07 6.13
N SER A 33 -0.15 0.49 4.97
CA SER A 33 0.16 1.22 3.73
C SER A 33 -1.07 1.42 2.85
N SER A 34 -2.24 0.98 3.32
CA SER A 34 -3.52 1.19 2.65
C SER A 34 -4.70 1.26 3.63
N ALA A 35 -5.80 1.87 3.19
CA ALA A 35 -7.04 1.92 3.97
C ALA A 35 -7.56 0.50 4.30
N SER A 36 -7.40 -0.46 3.38
CA SER A 36 -7.85 -1.84 3.60
C SER A 36 -7.06 -2.54 4.70
N ASP A 37 -5.76 -2.27 4.82
CA ASP A 37 -4.94 -2.85 5.89
C ASP A 37 -5.35 -2.28 7.26
N GLN A 38 -5.68 -0.98 7.30
CA GLN A 38 -6.18 -0.32 8.51
C GLN A 38 -7.54 -0.88 8.95
N VAL A 39 -8.47 -1.06 8.00
CA VAL A 39 -9.78 -1.69 8.26
C VAL A 39 -9.61 -3.10 8.80
N GLN A 40 -8.69 -3.90 8.25
CA GLN A 40 -8.41 -5.25 8.74
C GLN A 40 -8.01 -5.25 10.22
N ASN A 41 -7.16 -4.31 10.65
CA ASN A 41 -6.74 -4.19 12.04
C ASN A 41 -7.91 -3.79 12.96
N TYR A 42 -8.77 -2.86 12.51
CA TYR A 42 -9.95 -2.46 13.29
C TYR A 42 -10.95 -3.59 13.43
N VAL A 43 -11.23 -4.34 12.36
CA VAL A 43 -12.16 -5.48 12.40
C VAL A 43 -11.62 -6.58 13.31
N LEU A 44 -10.32 -6.90 13.23
CA LEU A 44 -9.72 -7.90 14.13
C LEU A 44 -9.80 -7.47 15.59
N GLY A 45 -9.49 -6.21 15.89
CA GLY A 45 -9.65 -5.64 17.23
C GLY A 45 -11.10 -5.69 17.72
N GLY A 46 -12.06 -5.41 16.81
CA GLY A 46 -13.49 -5.52 17.09
C GLY A 46 -13.95 -6.95 17.37
N ILE A 47 -13.47 -7.94 16.61
CA ILE A 47 -13.74 -9.37 16.85
C ILE A 47 -13.23 -9.76 18.23
N ILE A 48 -11.97 -9.46 18.57
CA ILE A 48 -11.37 -9.78 19.86
C ILE A 48 -12.16 -9.10 20.99
N GLY A 49 -12.38 -7.79 20.88
CA GLY A 49 -13.10 -7.01 21.90
C GLY A 49 -14.54 -7.46 22.13
N GLY A 50 -15.26 -7.78 21.05
CA GLY A 50 -16.66 -8.23 21.14
C GLY A 50 -16.83 -9.62 21.75
N VAL A 51 -15.83 -10.47 21.61
CA VAL A 51 -15.92 -11.87 22.11
C VAL A 51 -15.42 -12.01 23.55
N ILE A 52 -14.52 -11.14 24.01
CA ILE A 52 -13.88 -11.27 25.32
C ILE A 52 -14.91 -11.37 26.47
N TYR A 53 -15.91 -10.49 26.46
CA TYR A 53 -16.92 -10.41 27.53
C TYR A 53 -18.19 -11.22 27.23
N ASN A 54 -18.29 -11.85 26.06
CA ASN A 54 -19.47 -12.64 25.70
C ASN A 54 -19.31 -14.10 26.17
N ASN A 55 -20.04 -14.50 27.20
CA ASN A 55 -19.98 -15.82 27.77
C ASN A 55 -20.65 -16.91 26.92
N ASP A 56 -21.53 -16.53 25.96
CA ASP A 56 -22.21 -17.47 25.08
C ASP A 56 -21.27 -18.03 24.00
N ILE A 57 -20.22 -17.28 23.67
CA ILE A 57 -19.22 -17.72 22.70
C ILE A 57 -18.16 -18.57 23.40
N LYS A 58 -18.14 -19.86 23.08
CA LYS A 58 -17.16 -20.80 23.62
C LYS A 58 -15.76 -20.53 23.04
N ILE A 59 -14.72 -21.01 23.71
CA ILE A 59 -13.33 -20.84 23.25
C ILE A 59 -13.12 -21.42 21.86
N LEU A 60 -13.72 -22.58 21.53
CA LEU A 60 -13.61 -23.19 20.20
C LEU A 60 -14.27 -22.34 19.11
N ASP A 61 -15.43 -21.74 19.40
CA ASP A 61 -16.15 -20.88 18.48
C ASP A 61 -15.31 -19.61 18.22
N TYR A 62 -14.68 -19.06 19.26
CA TYR A 62 -13.78 -17.92 19.13
C TYR A 62 -12.55 -18.22 18.28
N VAL A 63 -11.89 -19.36 18.50
CA VAL A 63 -10.78 -19.81 17.65
C VAL A 63 -11.24 -19.99 16.20
N GLY A 64 -12.43 -20.59 15.99
CA GLY A 64 -13.03 -20.73 14.68
C GLY A 64 -13.24 -19.38 13.96
N ILE A 65 -13.76 -18.38 14.67
CA ILE A 65 -13.92 -17.01 14.12
C ILE A 65 -12.57 -16.42 13.72
N LEU A 66 -11.54 -16.55 14.55
CA LEU A 66 -10.19 -16.06 14.24
C LEU A 66 -9.58 -16.79 13.04
N CYS A 67 -9.81 -18.10 12.90
CA CYS A 67 -9.36 -18.86 11.72
C CYS A 67 -10.06 -18.39 10.44
N ILE A 68 -11.38 -18.18 10.48
CA ILE A 68 -12.14 -17.64 9.34
C ILE A 68 -11.58 -16.27 8.94
N TRP A 69 -11.36 -15.40 9.91
CA TRP A 69 -10.77 -14.08 9.67
C TRP A 69 -9.37 -14.17 9.04
N CYS A 70 -8.52 -15.05 9.55
CA CYS A 70 -7.18 -15.29 9.01
C CYS A 70 -7.23 -15.73 7.54
N VAL A 71 -8.09 -16.69 7.21
CA VAL A 71 -8.30 -17.18 5.83
C VAL A 71 -8.76 -16.03 4.93
N LEU A 72 -9.70 -15.20 5.39
CA LEU A 72 -10.20 -14.05 4.64
C LEU A 72 -9.06 -13.07 4.33
N VAL A 73 -8.27 -12.67 5.33
CA VAL A 73 -7.16 -11.73 5.17
C VAL A 73 -6.10 -12.28 4.20
N LEU A 74 -5.73 -13.56 4.34
CA LEU A 74 -4.78 -14.21 3.44
C LEU A 74 -5.30 -14.29 2.00
N THR A 75 -6.60 -14.57 1.84
CA THR A 75 -7.24 -14.59 0.52
C THR A 75 -7.23 -13.20 -0.14
N LEU A 76 -7.60 -12.14 0.61
CA LEU A 76 -7.53 -10.77 0.11
C LEU A 76 -6.11 -10.39 -0.28
N LYS A 77 -5.12 -10.74 0.53
CA LYS A 77 -3.72 -10.49 0.24
C LYS A 77 -3.26 -11.23 -1.03
N TRP A 78 -3.66 -12.49 -1.18
CA TRP A 78 -3.37 -13.27 -2.37
C TRP A 78 -4.00 -12.63 -3.63
N ILE A 79 -5.27 -12.20 -3.55
CA ILE A 79 -5.96 -11.51 -4.65
C ILE A 79 -5.24 -10.21 -5.02
N LYS A 80 -4.88 -9.38 -4.03
CA LYS A 80 -4.15 -8.11 -4.25
C LYS A 80 -2.78 -8.35 -4.92
N LYS A 81 -2.11 -9.43 -4.57
CA LYS A 81 -0.80 -9.79 -5.15
C LYS A 81 -0.92 -10.21 -6.62
N HIS A 82 -2.00 -10.91 -7.01
CA HIS A 82 -2.15 -11.47 -8.36
C HIS A 82 -3.00 -10.61 -9.31
N SER A 83 -3.60 -9.53 -8.83
CA SER A 83 -4.44 -8.67 -9.66
C SER A 83 -4.27 -7.19 -9.31
N VAL A 84 -3.66 -6.44 -10.25
CA VAL A 84 -3.54 -4.98 -10.16
C VAL A 84 -4.90 -4.30 -10.03
N LYS A 85 -5.87 -4.75 -10.83
CA LYS A 85 -7.23 -4.19 -10.82
C LYS A 85 -7.89 -4.40 -9.47
N ALA A 86 -7.74 -5.59 -8.87
CA ALA A 86 -8.27 -5.87 -7.55
C ALA A 86 -7.56 -5.05 -6.48
N LYS A 87 -6.21 -4.92 -6.54
CA LYS A 87 -5.45 -4.06 -5.64
C LYS A 87 -5.94 -2.61 -5.71
N GLN A 88 -6.10 -2.06 -6.92
CA GLN A 88 -6.58 -0.70 -7.13
C GLN A 88 -8.02 -0.48 -6.66
N LEU A 89 -8.88 -1.52 -6.77
CA LEU A 89 -10.26 -1.45 -6.30
C LEU A 89 -10.34 -1.47 -4.75
N ILE A 90 -9.49 -2.28 -4.12
CA ILE A 90 -9.51 -2.50 -2.66
C ILE A 90 -8.74 -1.41 -1.92
N ASP A 91 -7.55 -1.07 -2.39
CA ASP A 91 -6.65 -0.13 -1.72
C ASP A 91 -6.74 1.31 -2.27
N GLY A 92 -7.37 1.49 -3.44
CA GLY A 92 -7.37 2.75 -4.17
C GLY A 92 -6.18 2.87 -5.11
N LYS A 93 -6.07 4.03 -5.75
CA LYS A 93 -4.95 4.40 -6.62
C LYS A 93 -4.24 5.60 -6.05
N ALA A 94 -2.92 5.63 -6.19
CA ALA A 94 -2.17 6.84 -6.01
C ALA A 94 -2.61 7.89 -7.06
N LEU A 95 -2.82 9.14 -6.66
CA LEU A 95 -3.30 10.20 -7.54
C LEU A 95 -2.34 11.39 -7.55
N ILE A 96 -1.97 11.82 -8.76
CA ILE A 96 -1.15 13.01 -8.96
C ILE A 96 -2.01 14.25 -8.70
N ILE A 97 -1.69 15.00 -7.66
CA ILE A 97 -2.40 16.24 -7.29
C ILE A 97 -1.67 17.51 -7.75
N ILE A 98 -0.36 17.42 -8.01
CA ILE A 98 0.41 18.52 -8.62
C ILE A 98 1.30 17.93 -9.71
N ASP A 99 1.28 18.55 -10.89
CA ASP A 99 2.18 18.25 -11.98
C ASP A 99 2.77 19.54 -12.57
N SER A 100 4.10 19.61 -12.62
CA SER A 100 4.85 20.75 -13.16
C SER A 100 4.43 22.10 -12.53
N GLY A 101 4.15 22.11 -11.23
CA GLY A 101 3.73 23.27 -10.47
C GLY A 101 2.23 23.61 -10.57
N LYS A 102 1.44 22.84 -11.32
CA LYS A 102 0.00 23.03 -11.49
C LYS A 102 -0.78 22.03 -10.63
N ILE A 103 -1.72 22.54 -9.86
CA ILE A 103 -2.62 21.69 -9.04
C ILE A 103 -3.69 21.08 -9.96
N ASN A 104 -3.90 19.77 -9.83
CA ASN A 104 -5.04 19.06 -10.40
C ASN A 104 -6.18 19.04 -9.39
N ILE A 105 -7.13 19.97 -9.56
CA ILE A 105 -8.26 20.17 -8.64
C ILE A 105 -9.13 18.92 -8.59
N GLU A 106 -9.43 18.30 -9.75
CA GLU A 106 -10.25 17.09 -9.83
C GLU A 106 -9.66 15.92 -9.02
N ASN A 107 -8.35 15.74 -9.09
CA ASN A 107 -7.68 14.71 -8.29
C ASN A 107 -7.64 15.07 -6.80
N CYS A 108 -7.49 16.34 -6.45
CA CYS A 108 -7.61 16.78 -5.04
C CYS A 108 -8.99 16.46 -4.48
N GLU A 109 -10.06 16.75 -5.23
CA GLU A 109 -11.44 16.42 -4.85
C GLU A 109 -11.66 14.91 -4.69
N LYS A 110 -11.11 14.07 -5.60
CA LYS A 110 -11.21 12.61 -5.51
C LYS A 110 -10.56 12.03 -4.26
N VAL A 111 -9.46 12.63 -3.79
CA VAL A 111 -8.79 12.22 -2.54
C VAL A 111 -9.28 12.98 -1.31
N GLY A 112 -10.28 13.87 -1.46
CA GLY A 112 -10.87 14.62 -0.37
C GLY A 112 -9.97 15.73 0.21
N LEU A 113 -9.01 16.25 -0.57
CA LEU A 113 -8.12 17.32 -0.14
C LEU A 113 -8.64 18.69 -0.58
N SER A 114 -8.84 19.59 0.38
CA SER A 114 -9.05 21.01 0.13
C SER A 114 -7.75 21.73 -0.23
N ALA A 115 -7.85 22.95 -0.74
CA ALA A 115 -6.67 23.79 -0.99
C ALA A 115 -5.85 24.05 0.30
N HIS A 116 -6.53 24.13 1.45
CA HIS A 116 -5.88 24.25 2.76
C HIS A 116 -5.05 23.00 3.08
N ASP A 117 -5.61 21.81 2.86
CA ASP A 117 -4.93 20.53 3.15
C ASP A 117 -3.70 20.35 2.24
N VAL A 118 -3.84 20.67 0.93
CA VAL A 118 -2.71 20.64 0.00
C VAL A 118 -1.61 21.58 0.46
N SER A 119 -1.96 22.83 0.80
CA SER A 119 -0.99 23.82 1.30
C SER A 119 -0.36 23.39 2.62
N PHE A 120 -1.12 22.79 3.53
CA PHE A 120 -0.61 22.26 4.79
C PHE A 120 0.38 21.11 4.55
N LYS A 121 -0.02 20.12 3.74
CA LYS A 121 0.85 18.99 3.40
C LYS A 121 2.15 19.44 2.71
N LEU A 122 2.13 20.42 1.83
CA LEU A 122 3.35 20.97 1.21
C LEU A 122 4.27 21.61 2.26
N ARG A 123 3.72 22.37 3.22
CA ARG A 123 4.51 22.98 4.30
C ARG A 123 5.15 21.95 5.23
N THR A 124 4.52 20.80 5.50
CA THR A 124 5.14 19.72 6.28
C THR A 124 6.39 19.16 5.60
N HIS A 125 6.49 19.32 4.28
CA HIS A 125 7.67 18.96 3.47
C HIS A 125 8.59 20.17 3.17
N ASN A 126 8.43 21.30 3.91
CA ASN A 126 9.21 22.53 3.70
C ASN A 126 9.03 23.18 2.32
N ILE A 127 7.88 22.95 1.67
CA ILE A 127 7.55 23.55 0.38
C ILE A 127 6.51 24.63 0.56
N TYR A 128 6.82 25.82 0.12
CA TYR A 128 5.98 27.02 0.28
C TYR A 128 5.33 27.49 -1.02
N SER A 129 5.76 26.92 -2.16
CA SER A 129 5.22 27.23 -3.48
C SER A 129 5.02 25.98 -4.29
N THR A 130 3.86 25.83 -4.94
CA THR A 130 3.62 24.75 -5.90
C THR A 130 4.57 24.80 -7.09
N LYS A 131 5.15 25.97 -7.41
CA LYS A 131 6.11 26.15 -8.51
C LYS A 131 7.40 25.36 -8.31
N ASP A 132 7.74 25.03 -7.06
CA ASP A 132 8.93 24.27 -6.70
C ASP A 132 8.70 22.76 -6.82
N VAL A 133 7.45 22.35 -7.05
CA VAL A 133 7.03 20.97 -7.18
C VAL A 133 7.05 20.55 -8.66
N LYS A 134 7.81 19.53 -9.00
CA LYS A 134 7.72 18.84 -10.29
C LYS A 134 6.48 17.95 -10.31
N ARG A 135 6.34 17.11 -9.27
CA ARG A 135 5.20 16.20 -9.11
C ARG A 135 4.89 15.98 -7.63
N ALA A 136 3.62 15.96 -7.29
CA ALA A 136 3.16 15.54 -5.97
C ALA A 136 2.04 14.50 -6.12
N VAL A 137 2.21 13.36 -5.47
CA VAL A 137 1.31 12.21 -5.54
C VAL A 137 0.80 11.91 -4.15
N VAL A 138 -0.51 11.74 -4.01
CA VAL A 138 -1.13 11.20 -2.79
C VAL A 138 -1.19 9.69 -2.92
N GLU A 139 -0.50 9.01 -2.03
CA GLU A 139 -0.46 7.55 -1.96
C GLU A 139 -1.75 6.97 -1.35
N GLN A 140 -1.86 5.62 -1.37
CA GLN A 140 -3.06 4.90 -0.91
C GLN A 140 -3.32 5.04 0.59
N ASP A 141 -2.30 5.37 1.38
CA ASP A 141 -2.38 5.66 2.82
C ASP A 141 -2.67 7.14 3.13
N GLY A 142 -2.74 7.99 2.07
CA GLY A 142 -2.95 9.42 2.18
C GLY A 142 -1.66 10.22 2.40
N GLU A 143 -0.48 9.57 2.41
CA GLU A 143 0.79 10.28 2.43
C GLU A 143 1.07 11.00 1.11
N LEU A 144 1.80 12.11 1.19
CA LEU A 144 2.16 12.92 0.05
C LEU A 144 3.61 12.67 -0.32
N ILE A 145 3.84 12.09 -1.51
CA ILE A 145 5.18 11.96 -2.07
C ILE A 145 5.44 13.10 -3.05
N ILE A 146 6.54 13.80 -2.86
CA ILE A 146 6.87 15.00 -3.64
C ILE A 146 8.20 14.84 -4.34
N SER A 147 8.22 15.13 -5.65
CA SER A 147 9.43 15.34 -6.44
C SER A 147 9.62 16.84 -6.69
N HIS A 148 10.82 17.34 -6.41
CA HIS A 148 11.14 18.75 -6.57
C HIS A 148 11.47 19.08 -8.03
N LYS A 149 11.28 20.34 -8.40
CA LYS A 149 11.69 20.83 -9.70
C LYS A 149 13.23 20.83 -9.79
N GLY A 150 13.75 20.23 -10.86
CA GLY A 150 15.21 20.04 -11.03
C GLY A 150 15.74 18.69 -10.56
N GLU A 151 14.92 17.84 -9.92
CA GLU A 151 15.28 16.43 -9.72
C GLU A 151 15.21 15.68 -11.05
N GLU A 152 16.33 15.10 -11.46
CA GLU A 152 16.45 14.42 -12.75
C GLU A 152 15.81 13.03 -12.74
N ASN A 153 15.73 12.40 -11.56
CA ASN A 153 15.24 11.03 -11.44
C ASN A 153 13.78 10.98 -10.98
N PRO A 154 12.95 10.11 -11.59
CA PRO A 154 11.64 9.81 -11.03
C PRO A 154 11.84 9.12 -9.65
N LYS A 155 11.13 9.60 -8.62
CA LYS A 155 11.12 8.94 -7.29
C LYS A 155 10.30 7.64 -7.28
N PHE A 156 9.78 7.25 -8.41
CA PHE A 156 8.89 6.11 -8.54
C PHE A 156 9.52 5.06 -9.44
N PRO A 157 9.44 3.78 -9.07
CA PRO A 157 9.93 2.70 -9.90
C PRO A 157 9.08 2.51 -11.16
N LEU A 158 9.71 2.02 -12.23
CA LEU A 158 9.03 1.65 -13.48
C LEU A 158 8.31 0.30 -13.37
N ILE A 159 8.85 -0.61 -12.56
CA ILE A 159 8.29 -1.94 -12.32
C ILE A 159 8.25 -2.18 -10.81
N THR A 160 7.11 -2.65 -10.31
CA THR A 160 6.94 -3.11 -8.93
C THR A 160 6.17 -4.42 -8.92
N ASP A 161 6.67 -5.42 -8.22
CA ASP A 161 6.04 -6.74 -8.09
C ASP A 161 5.63 -7.36 -9.43
N GLY A 162 6.49 -7.24 -10.45
CA GLY A 162 6.21 -7.75 -11.79
C GLY A 162 5.20 -6.93 -12.59
N GLN A 163 4.89 -5.71 -12.17
CA GLN A 163 3.86 -4.86 -12.79
C GLN A 163 4.46 -3.56 -13.29
N LEU A 164 4.12 -3.23 -14.55
CA LEU A 164 4.54 -1.99 -15.17
C LEU A 164 3.76 -0.80 -14.61
N GLN A 165 4.47 0.27 -14.26
CA GLN A 165 3.93 1.58 -13.94
C GLN A 165 3.98 2.46 -15.20
N ALA A 166 2.96 2.35 -16.05
CA ALA A 166 2.95 2.98 -17.38
C ALA A 166 3.06 4.50 -17.35
N ASP A 167 2.44 5.13 -16.35
CA ASP A 167 2.49 6.57 -16.11
C ASP A 167 3.90 7.09 -15.80
N ILE A 168 4.77 6.22 -15.22
CA ILE A 168 6.16 6.59 -14.96
C ILE A 168 7.01 6.52 -16.23
N LEU A 169 6.71 5.62 -17.16
CA LEU A 169 7.36 5.60 -18.48
C LEU A 169 7.15 6.91 -19.23
N ASP A 170 5.93 7.44 -19.19
CA ASP A 170 5.62 8.73 -19.82
C ASP A 170 6.43 9.88 -19.21
N VAL A 171 6.67 9.83 -17.88
CA VAL A 171 7.49 10.83 -17.16
C VAL A 171 8.93 10.89 -17.67
N ILE A 172 9.50 9.73 -18.00
CA ILE A 172 10.89 9.62 -18.50
C ILE A 172 10.97 9.67 -20.03
N GLY A 173 9.84 9.90 -20.73
CA GLY A 173 9.77 9.96 -22.17
C GLY A 173 10.13 8.65 -22.88
N LYS A 174 9.83 7.53 -22.26
CA LYS A 174 10.04 6.18 -22.79
C LYS A 174 8.73 5.46 -22.96
N ASP A 175 8.74 4.43 -23.81
CA ASP A 175 7.59 3.56 -24.04
C ASP A 175 7.82 2.14 -23.55
N GLU A 176 6.75 1.36 -23.54
CA GLU A 176 6.79 -0.04 -23.13
C GLU A 176 7.73 -0.88 -23.99
N LYS A 177 7.86 -0.56 -25.29
CA LYS A 177 8.75 -1.28 -26.21
C LYS A 177 10.23 -1.08 -25.83
N TRP A 178 10.57 0.15 -25.44
CA TRP A 178 11.89 0.45 -24.91
C TRP A 178 12.20 -0.38 -23.67
N LEU A 179 11.26 -0.44 -22.70
CA LEU A 179 11.45 -1.16 -21.46
C LEU A 179 11.59 -2.66 -21.71
N LEU A 180 10.72 -3.27 -22.52
CA LEU A 180 10.84 -4.69 -22.91
C LEU A 180 12.18 -4.99 -23.61
N GLY A 181 12.65 -4.07 -24.44
CA GLY A 181 13.97 -4.17 -25.07
C GLY A 181 15.12 -4.17 -24.05
N GLN A 182 15.01 -3.38 -22.98
CA GLN A 182 15.98 -3.35 -21.88
C GLN A 182 15.96 -4.62 -21.03
N LEU A 183 14.78 -5.18 -20.77
CA LEU A 183 14.61 -6.44 -20.05
C LEU A 183 15.26 -7.60 -20.81
N LYS A 184 14.98 -7.72 -22.12
CA LYS A 184 15.57 -8.74 -22.98
C LYS A 184 17.09 -8.69 -23.05
N LYS A 185 17.69 -7.50 -23.09
CA LYS A 185 19.16 -7.33 -23.05
C LYS A 185 19.78 -7.87 -21.76
N ARG A 186 19.00 -7.98 -20.69
CA ARG A 186 19.42 -8.48 -19.37
C ARG A 186 18.94 -9.92 -19.09
N GLY A 187 18.40 -10.59 -20.11
CA GLY A 187 17.97 -11.99 -20.03
C GLY A 187 16.63 -12.18 -19.32
N LEU A 188 15.83 -11.15 -19.19
CA LEU A 188 14.48 -11.18 -18.61
C LEU A 188 13.44 -11.19 -19.72
N GLU A 189 12.43 -12.08 -19.63
CA GLU A 189 11.44 -12.24 -20.68
C GLU A 189 10.24 -11.31 -20.50
N SER A 190 9.89 -11.00 -19.26
CA SER A 190 8.70 -10.20 -18.92
C SER A 190 8.91 -9.33 -17.69
N TYR A 191 7.96 -8.42 -17.46
CA TYR A 191 7.92 -7.64 -16.20
C TYR A 191 7.73 -8.56 -14.98
N GLY A 192 7.02 -9.69 -15.14
CA GLY A 192 6.76 -10.66 -14.08
C GLY A 192 8.03 -11.22 -13.44
N ASP A 193 9.16 -11.16 -14.14
CA ASP A 193 10.46 -11.63 -13.66
C ASP A 193 11.15 -10.59 -12.76
N VAL A 194 10.61 -9.36 -12.66
CA VAL A 194 11.23 -8.24 -11.97
C VAL A 194 10.47 -7.90 -10.69
N PHE A 195 11.15 -7.97 -9.55
CA PHE A 195 10.62 -7.50 -8.28
C PHE A 195 10.55 -5.96 -8.22
N LEU A 196 11.66 -5.30 -8.58
CA LEU A 196 11.78 -3.83 -8.60
C LEU A 196 12.58 -3.39 -9.82
N GLY A 197 12.05 -2.42 -10.57
CA GLY A 197 12.73 -1.79 -11.70
C GLY A 197 12.75 -0.27 -11.54
N GLU A 198 13.93 0.31 -11.35
CA GLU A 198 14.13 1.73 -11.10
C GLU A 198 14.86 2.37 -12.28
N TYR A 199 14.56 3.65 -12.55
CA TYR A 199 15.28 4.45 -13.53
C TYR A 199 16.05 5.55 -12.82
N VAL A 200 17.38 5.44 -12.84
CA VAL A 200 18.28 6.31 -12.09
C VAL A 200 19.39 6.79 -13.04
N ASP A 201 19.56 8.09 -13.17
CA ASP A 201 20.63 8.75 -13.96
C ASP A 201 20.74 8.26 -15.41
N GLY A 202 19.60 7.95 -16.03
CA GLY A 202 19.55 7.45 -17.40
C GLY A 202 19.65 5.93 -17.52
N ASP A 203 19.93 5.22 -16.45
CA ASP A 203 20.08 3.78 -16.42
C ASP A 203 18.89 3.06 -15.75
N LEU A 204 18.58 1.86 -16.25
CA LEU A 204 17.59 0.98 -15.68
C LEU A 204 18.27 0.01 -14.71
N ILE A 205 17.94 0.11 -13.44
CA ILE A 205 18.37 -0.81 -12.38
C ILE A 205 17.26 -1.83 -12.12
N LEU A 206 17.59 -3.12 -12.19
CA LEU A 206 16.61 -4.20 -12.04
C LEU A 206 16.99 -5.12 -10.90
N THR A 207 16.02 -5.42 -10.05
CA THR A 207 16.06 -6.51 -9.06
C THR A 207 15.06 -7.57 -9.52
N ALA A 208 15.54 -8.72 -9.95
CA ALA A 208 14.71 -9.82 -10.41
C ALA A 208 14.24 -10.70 -9.24
N TYR A 209 13.16 -11.44 -9.44
CA TYR A 209 12.83 -12.57 -8.58
C TYR A 209 13.87 -13.69 -8.83
N ASN A 210 14.22 -14.42 -7.78
CA ASN A 210 15.11 -15.60 -7.87
C ASN A 210 14.38 -16.80 -8.44
#